data_1b88d795499577635247cd92a5657269
#
_entry.id   1b88d795499577635247cd92a5657269
#
_cell.length_a   1.000
_cell.length_b   1.000
_cell.length_c   1.000
_cell.angle_alpha   90.00
_cell.angle_beta   90.00
_cell.angle_gamma   90.00
#
_symmetry.space_group_name_H-M   'P 1'
#
loop_
_entity.id
_entity.type
_entity.pdbx_description
1 polymer ?
#
loop_
_entity_poly.entity_id
_entity_poly.type
_entity_poly.pdbx_seq_one_letter_code
_entity_poly.pdbx_strand_id
1 'polypeptide(L)'
;QEHSALDVEALKRGTSVYLVDRVIPMLPHALSNGICSLNQGENRLALSCIMTINPKGEIIDHTIAETVICVDRRMSYTQVKNILEAYHAANAQDASVEKVDGRQDGADRETESVSDVNVRRQQEALLGEYEALVPMFVRMEKLAGILRGKRMKRGSIDFDFPETKVILDAQGNPIDIRPYDRNVATKIIEDFMLAANETVASDFYWRELPFVYRTHENPDTEKIQKLSTFINNFGYTLHIGADEVHPKELQKLLQKIDGTKEEALISRLTLRSMKQARYTIDNTGHFGLAADCYCHFTSPIRRY
;
A
#
# COMPACT_ATOMS: atom_id res chain seq x y z
N GLN A 1 -7.01 -4.70 30.55
CA GLN A 1 -7.99 -5.49 31.33
C GLN A 1 -9.39 -5.07 30.89
N GLU A 2 -10.22 -6.04 30.57
CA GLU A 2 -11.62 -5.83 30.18
C GLU A 2 -12.37 -5.02 31.26
N HIS A 3 -13.26 -4.14 30.83
CA HIS A 3 -14.00 -3.19 31.68
C HIS A 3 -13.16 -2.18 32.47
N SER A 4 -11.86 -2.10 32.22
CA SER A 4 -11.05 -1.00 32.77
C SER A 4 -11.43 0.34 32.16
N ALA A 5 -11.06 1.46 32.80
CA ALA A 5 -11.30 2.79 32.24
C ALA A 5 -10.66 2.96 30.85
N LEU A 6 -9.51 2.33 30.61
CA LEU A 6 -8.84 2.33 29.32
C LEU A 6 -9.65 1.57 28.26
N ASP A 7 -10.18 0.39 28.59
CA ASP A 7 -10.98 -0.42 27.71
C ASP A 7 -12.27 0.30 27.31
N VAL A 8 -13.00 0.84 28.30
CA VAL A 8 -14.22 1.63 28.08
C VAL A 8 -13.97 2.83 27.17
N GLU A 9 -12.86 3.54 27.36
CA GLU A 9 -12.50 4.70 26.53
C GLU A 9 -12.09 4.29 25.11
N ALA A 10 -11.31 3.19 24.98
CA ALA A 10 -10.92 2.66 23.69
C ALA A 10 -12.13 2.19 22.84
N LEU A 11 -13.10 1.54 23.49
CA LEU A 11 -14.37 1.15 22.84
C LEU A 11 -15.17 2.36 22.36
N LYS A 12 -15.25 3.43 23.14
CA LYS A 12 -15.93 4.67 22.76
C LYS A 12 -15.26 5.33 21.55
N ARG A 13 -13.92 5.37 21.52
CA ARG A 13 -13.16 5.95 20.40
C ARG A 13 -13.23 5.07 19.15
N GLY A 14 -13.15 3.77 19.31
CA GLY A 14 -13.23 2.76 18.24
C GLY A 14 -12.07 2.78 17.23
N THR A 15 -11.37 3.90 17.08
CA THR A 15 -10.20 4.08 16.20
C THR A 15 -9.41 5.33 16.59
N SER A 16 -8.19 5.45 16.08
CA SER A 16 -7.46 6.72 16.09
C SER A 16 -7.99 7.64 14.99
N VAL A 17 -8.09 8.94 15.28
CA VAL A 17 -8.57 9.96 14.33
C VAL A 17 -7.39 10.81 13.90
N TYR A 18 -7.18 10.89 12.58
CA TYR A 18 -6.11 11.69 11.98
C TYR A 18 -6.70 13.02 11.51
N LEU A 19 -6.42 14.09 12.24
CA LEU A 19 -6.74 15.46 11.87
C LEU A 19 -5.59 16.04 11.04
N VAL A 20 -5.81 17.21 10.47
CA VAL A 20 -4.81 17.88 9.63
C VAL A 20 -3.54 18.20 10.41
N ASP A 21 -3.69 18.62 11.66
CA ASP A 21 -2.62 19.11 12.53
C ASP A 21 -2.15 18.09 13.59
N ARG A 22 -2.98 17.11 13.90
CA ARG A 22 -2.70 16.16 15.00
C ARG A 22 -3.39 14.82 14.83
N VAL A 23 -2.92 13.85 15.59
CA VAL A 23 -3.58 12.54 15.73
C VAL A 23 -4.21 12.46 17.12
N ILE A 24 -5.50 12.12 17.20
CA ILE A 24 -6.16 11.74 18.43
C ILE A 24 -6.12 10.21 18.51
N PRO A 25 -5.23 9.62 19.32
CA PRO A 25 -5.06 8.19 19.34
C PRO A 25 -6.20 7.49 20.08
N MET A 26 -6.55 6.27 19.66
CA MET A 26 -7.49 5.40 20.36
C MET A 26 -6.97 5.01 21.75
N LEU A 27 -5.69 4.71 21.84
CA LEU A 27 -4.97 4.40 23.07
C LEU A 27 -4.05 5.54 23.49
N PRO A 28 -3.75 5.73 24.77
CA PRO A 28 -2.77 6.71 25.24
C PRO A 28 -1.43 6.59 24.52
N HIS A 29 -0.73 7.70 24.31
CA HIS A 29 0.58 7.73 23.64
C HIS A 29 1.62 6.80 24.27
N ALA A 30 1.59 6.65 25.61
CA ALA A 30 2.47 5.71 26.31
C ALA A 30 2.31 4.26 25.85
N LEU A 31 1.12 3.89 25.38
CA LEU A 31 0.87 2.58 24.77
C LEU A 31 1.12 2.62 23.26
N SER A 32 0.40 3.48 22.53
CA SER A 32 0.41 3.48 21.07
C SER A 32 1.79 3.82 20.46
N ASN A 33 2.53 4.73 21.07
CA ASN A 33 3.85 5.17 20.59
C ASN A 33 5.01 4.58 21.43
N GLY A 34 4.67 4.01 22.59
CA GLY A 34 5.62 3.36 23.50
C GLY A 34 5.67 1.86 23.28
N ILE A 35 5.04 1.12 24.20
CA ILE A 35 5.18 -0.34 24.27
C ILE A 35 4.62 -1.08 23.04
N CYS A 36 3.60 -0.53 22.37
CA CYS A 36 2.99 -1.11 21.17
C CYS A 36 3.68 -0.65 19.86
N SER A 37 4.69 0.23 19.94
CA SER A 37 5.40 0.71 18.76
C SER A 37 6.70 -0.05 18.57
N LEU A 38 6.99 -0.43 17.33
CA LEU A 38 8.22 -1.11 16.94
C LEU A 38 9.35 -0.07 16.82
N ASN A 39 9.82 0.44 17.94
CA ASN A 39 10.86 1.45 17.99
C ASN A 39 12.23 0.88 17.65
N GLN A 40 13.05 1.69 16.98
CA GLN A 40 14.41 1.30 16.58
C GLN A 40 15.28 0.99 17.82
N GLY A 41 16.02 -0.13 17.79
CA GLY A 41 16.95 -0.54 18.81
C GLY A 41 16.33 -1.10 20.08
N GLU A 42 15.00 -1.27 20.11
CA GLU A 42 14.29 -1.77 21.27
C GLU A 42 13.61 -3.12 20.99
N ASN A 43 13.77 -4.06 21.92
CA ASN A 43 13.05 -5.34 21.83
C ASN A 43 11.55 -5.11 22.05
N ARG A 44 10.73 -5.64 21.15
CA ARG A 44 9.27 -5.57 21.22
C ARG A 44 8.65 -6.93 20.97
N LEU A 45 7.63 -7.23 21.75
CA LEU A 45 6.76 -8.38 21.48
C LEU A 45 5.94 -8.10 20.22
N ALA A 46 5.87 -9.07 19.35
CA ALA A 46 5.10 -9.00 18.12
C ALA A 46 4.45 -10.34 17.79
N LEU A 47 3.34 -10.30 17.08
CA LEU A 47 2.81 -11.45 16.37
C LEU A 47 3.29 -11.34 14.92
N SER A 48 4.07 -12.32 14.46
CA SER A 48 4.72 -12.30 13.16
C SER A 48 4.13 -13.34 12.22
N CYS A 49 3.92 -12.95 10.97
CA CYS A 49 3.62 -13.85 9.87
C CYS A 49 4.87 -13.96 8.99
N ILE A 50 5.57 -15.08 9.08
CA ILE A 50 6.79 -15.39 8.32
C ILE A 50 6.37 -16.19 7.11
N MET A 51 6.72 -15.72 5.90
CA MET A 51 6.27 -16.33 4.65
C MET A 51 7.45 -16.68 3.74
N THR A 52 7.43 -17.86 3.15
CA THR A 52 8.30 -18.22 2.05
C THR A 52 7.55 -18.04 0.74
N ILE A 53 8.05 -17.13 -0.11
CA ILE A 53 7.40 -16.76 -1.36
C ILE A 53 8.30 -17.15 -2.54
N ASN A 54 7.74 -17.87 -3.50
CA ASN A 54 8.46 -18.29 -4.70
C ASN A 54 8.57 -17.12 -5.73
N PRO A 55 9.40 -17.26 -6.79
CA PRO A 55 9.55 -16.22 -7.81
C PRO A 55 8.28 -15.87 -8.60
N LYS A 56 7.21 -16.67 -8.49
CA LYS A 56 5.91 -16.38 -9.09
C LYS A 56 4.99 -15.58 -8.15
N GLY A 57 5.46 -15.25 -6.93
CA GLY A 57 4.66 -14.57 -5.91
C GLY A 57 3.65 -15.49 -5.21
N GLU A 58 3.88 -16.80 -5.20
CA GLU A 58 3.06 -17.77 -4.47
C GLU A 58 3.66 -18.01 -3.09
N ILE A 59 2.84 -17.95 -2.07
CA ILE A 59 3.24 -18.31 -0.70
C ILE A 59 3.24 -19.82 -0.61
N ILE A 60 4.43 -20.41 -0.48
CA ILE A 60 4.62 -21.87 -0.45
C ILE A 60 4.69 -22.43 0.96
N ASP A 61 5.01 -21.58 1.92
CA ASP A 61 5.03 -21.91 3.35
C ASP A 61 4.84 -20.66 4.17
N HIS A 62 4.25 -20.78 5.37
CA HIS A 62 4.13 -19.69 6.32
C HIS A 62 4.04 -20.17 7.75
N THR A 63 4.46 -19.32 8.67
CA THR A 63 4.37 -19.53 10.11
C THR A 63 3.84 -18.27 10.78
N ILE A 64 2.83 -18.43 11.65
CA ILE A 64 2.31 -17.36 12.49
C ILE A 64 2.79 -17.65 13.90
N ALA A 65 3.59 -16.75 14.49
CA ALA A 65 4.23 -16.98 15.78
C ALA A 65 4.33 -15.71 16.63
N GLU A 66 4.28 -15.90 17.93
CA GLU A 66 4.69 -14.88 18.90
C GLU A 66 6.21 -14.74 18.84
N THR A 67 6.69 -13.52 18.69
CA THR A 67 8.10 -13.23 18.48
C THR A 67 8.57 -12.05 19.30
N VAL A 68 9.88 -11.96 19.50
CA VAL A 68 10.54 -10.74 19.95
C VAL A 68 11.31 -10.18 18.78
N ILE A 69 11.00 -8.95 18.39
CA ILE A 69 11.70 -8.28 17.30
C ILE A 69 12.43 -7.04 17.80
N CYS A 70 13.55 -6.72 17.16
CA CYS A 70 14.29 -5.49 17.36
C CYS A 70 14.48 -4.84 15.99
N VAL A 71 13.96 -3.62 15.82
CA VAL A 71 14.07 -2.91 14.55
C VAL A 71 15.45 -2.25 14.44
N ASP A 72 16.23 -2.62 13.45
CA ASP A 72 17.56 -2.07 13.22
C ASP A 72 17.52 -0.60 12.83
N ARG A 73 16.58 -0.21 11.95
CA ARG A 73 16.48 1.15 11.44
C ARG A 73 15.04 1.55 11.19
N ARG A 74 14.65 2.71 11.71
CA ARG A 74 13.36 3.35 11.40
C ARG A 74 13.52 4.21 10.15
N MET A 75 12.88 3.83 9.06
CA MET A 75 12.92 4.55 7.79
C MET A 75 11.60 5.25 7.49
N SER A 76 11.67 6.42 6.86
CA SER A 76 10.49 7.06 6.28
C SER A 76 10.28 6.65 4.82
N TYR A 77 9.05 6.75 4.32
CA TYR A 77 8.74 6.48 2.91
C TYR A 77 9.57 7.36 1.96
N THR A 78 9.78 8.63 2.31
CA THR A 78 10.60 9.56 1.51
C THR A 78 12.05 9.12 1.44
N GLN A 79 12.64 8.68 2.56
CA GLN A 79 14.03 8.18 2.57
C GLN A 79 14.17 6.95 1.67
N VAL A 80 13.30 5.95 1.82
CA VAL A 80 13.36 4.72 1.01
C VAL A 80 13.11 5.02 -0.47
N LYS A 81 12.17 5.91 -0.80
CA LYS A 81 11.96 6.40 -2.18
C LYS A 81 13.26 6.98 -2.75
N ASN A 82 13.87 7.93 -2.05
CA ASN A 82 15.08 8.60 -2.52
C ASN A 82 16.27 7.62 -2.71
N ILE A 83 16.40 6.63 -1.82
CA ILE A 83 17.41 5.57 -1.95
C ILE A 83 17.18 4.72 -3.20
N LEU A 84 15.96 4.29 -3.46
CA LEU A 84 15.62 3.50 -4.65
C LEU A 84 15.80 4.30 -5.93
N GLU A 85 15.40 5.56 -5.96
CA GLU A 85 15.60 6.46 -7.10
C GLU A 85 17.10 6.69 -7.38
N ALA A 86 17.89 6.93 -6.34
CA ALA A 86 19.36 7.07 -6.47
C ALA A 86 20.01 5.78 -7.00
N TYR A 87 19.59 4.62 -6.49
CA TYR A 87 20.07 3.32 -6.96
C TYR A 87 19.74 3.07 -8.45
N HIS A 88 18.53 3.35 -8.87
CA HIS A 88 18.12 3.18 -10.28
C HIS A 88 18.83 4.18 -11.20
N ALA A 89 19.04 5.42 -10.76
CA ALA A 89 19.78 6.43 -11.52
C ALA A 89 21.25 6.01 -11.74
N ALA A 90 21.92 5.51 -10.71
CA ALA A 90 23.30 5.03 -10.81
C ALA A 90 23.43 3.86 -11.80
N ASN A 91 22.55 2.85 -11.68
CA ASN A 91 22.58 1.69 -12.59
C ASN A 91 22.18 2.00 -14.04
N ALA A 92 21.33 3.00 -14.26
CA ALA A 92 20.98 3.43 -15.63
C ALA A 92 22.16 4.10 -16.35
N GLN A 93 23.02 4.81 -15.61
CA GLN A 93 24.22 5.43 -16.13
C GLN A 93 25.28 4.37 -16.48
N ASP A 94 25.51 3.38 -15.62
CA ASP A 94 26.47 2.30 -15.89
C ASP A 94 26.06 1.52 -17.14
N ALA A 95 24.78 1.22 -17.33
CA ALA A 95 24.27 0.55 -18.52
C ALA A 95 24.41 1.38 -19.82
N SER A 96 24.49 2.71 -19.72
CA SER A 96 24.72 3.60 -20.87
C SER A 96 26.20 3.70 -21.23
N VAL A 97 27.10 3.62 -20.24
CA VAL A 97 28.55 3.64 -20.45
C VAL A 97 29.04 2.35 -21.13
N GLU A 98 28.53 1.19 -20.73
CA GLU A 98 28.89 -0.10 -21.38
C GLU A 98 28.49 -0.19 -22.87
N LYS A 99 27.49 0.57 -23.32
CA LYS A 99 27.06 0.61 -24.72
C LYS A 99 27.91 1.52 -25.63
N VAL A 100 28.73 2.39 -25.06
CA VAL A 100 29.52 3.38 -25.82
C VAL A 100 30.92 2.88 -26.18
N ASP A 101 31.40 1.81 -25.57
CA ASP A 101 32.76 1.29 -25.80
C ASP A 101 32.96 0.61 -27.18
N GLY A 102 32.02 0.73 -28.12
CA GLY A 102 32.06 0.14 -29.45
C GLY A 102 32.08 1.13 -30.64
N ARG A 103 32.09 2.43 -30.45
CA ARG A 103 32.19 3.42 -31.55
C ARG A 103 33.05 4.61 -31.15
N GLN A 104 34.26 4.64 -31.67
CA GLN A 104 35.05 5.88 -31.83
C GLN A 104 34.36 6.73 -32.90
N ASP A 105 33.73 7.81 -32.50
CA ASP A 105 33.65 9.02 -33.30
C ASP A 105 33.34 10.21 -32.37
N GLY A 106 34.10 11.30 -32.54
CA GLY A 106 34.04 12.48 -31.68
C GLY A 106 32.70 13.19 -31.84
N ALA A 107 31.90 13.16 -30.79
CA ALA A 107 30.76 14.02 -30.62
C ALA A 107 30.78 14.57 -29.18
N ASP A 108 30.55 15.86 -29.08
CA ASP A 108 30.54 16.74 -27.93
C ASP A 108 30.14 16.04 -26.61
N ARG A 109 31.10 16.00 -25.65
CA ARG A 109 30.80 15.83 -24.25
C ARG A 109 30.00 17.06 -23.82
N GLU A 110 28.68 16.92 -23.78
CA GLU A 110 27.86 17.88 -23.06
C GLU A 110 28.44 18.03 -21.64
N THR A 111 28.87 19.22 -21.32
CA THR A 111 29.38 19.58 -20.00
C THR A 111 28.23 19.43 -19.01
N GLU A 112 28.30 18.39 -18.16
CA GLU A 112 27.35 18.22 -17.05
C GLU A 112 27.20 19.55 -16.32
N SER A 113 25.97 19.96 -16.06
CA SER A 113 25.72 21.20 -15.34
C SER A 113 26.19 21.06 -13.88
N VAL A 114 26.56 22.15 -13.24
CA VAL A 114 26.97 22.15 -11.82
C VAL A 114 25.85 21.60 -10.93
N SER A 115 24.59 21.76 -11.33
CA SER A 115 23.42 21.19 -10.68
C SER A 115 23.41 19.65 -10.73
N ASP A 116 23.74 19.07 -11.89
CA ASP A 116 23.72 17.61 -12.08
C ASP A 116 24.84 16.93 -11.28
N VAL A 117 26.00 17.54 -11.23
CA VAL A 117 27.14 17.09 -10.39
C VAL A 117 26.77 17.09 -8.90
N ASN A 118 26.07 18.13 -8.43
CA ASN A 118 25.64 18.23 -7.04
C ASN A 118 24.58 17.18 -6.70
N VAL A 119 23.60 16.95 -7.57
CA VAL A 119 22.58 15.92 -7.42
C VAL A 119 23.22 14.54 -7.31
N ARG A 120 24.17 14.24 -8.20
CA ARG A 120 24.91 12.98 -8.21
C ARG A 120 25.69 12.73 -6.93
N ARG A 121 26.42 13.73 -6.44
CA ARG A 121 27.13 13.64 -5.14
C ARG A 121 26.19 13.38 -3.96
N GLN A 122 25.01 14.00 -3.95
CA GLN A 122 23.99 13.75 -2.93
C GLN A 122 23.44 12.32 -3.00
N GLN A 123 23.24 11.80 -4.20
CA GLN A 123 22.79 10.42 -4.42
C GLN A 123 23.85 9.40 -3.97
N GLU A 124 25.12 9.62 -4.34
CA GLU A 124 26.23 8.77 -3.92
C GLU A 124 26.41 8.77 -2.39
N ALA A 125 26.32 9.94 -1.75
CA ALA A 125 26.40 10.06 -0.30
C ALA A 125 25.24 9.32 0.38
N LEU A 126 24.01 9.42 -0.16
CA LEU A 126 22.84 8.72 0.34
C LEU A 126 22.99 7.20 0.22
N LEU A 127 23.46 6.70 -0.93
CA LEU A 127 23.72 5.28 -1.14
C LEU A 127 24.81 4.75 -0.20
N GLY A 128 25.87 5.52 0.05
CA GLY A 128 26.94 5.19 1.00
C GLY A 128 26.43 5.12 2.44
N GLU A 129 25.59 6.06 2.87
CA GLU A 129 24.98 6.05 4.22
C GLU A 129 24.15 4.79 4.48
N TYR A 130 23.44 4.29 3.45
CA TYR A 130 22.52 3.15 3.57
C TYR A 130 23.00 1.91 2.81
N GLU A 131 24.29 1.79 2.51
CA GLU A 131 24.88 0.72 1.70
C GLU A 131 24.40 -0.69 2.11
N ALA A 132 24.38 -0.98 3.40
CA ALA A 132 23.93 -2.28 3.93
C ALA A 132 22.43 -2.56 3.70
N LEU A 133 21.60 -1.54 3.53
CA LEU A 133 20.16 -1.66 3.38
C LEU A 133 19.70 -1.62 1.91
N VAL A 134 20.46 -1.00 1.01
CA VAL A 134 20.11 -0.87 -0.41
C VAL A 134 19.74 -2.20 -1.06
N PRO A 135 20.52 -3.31 -0.92
CA PRO A 135 20.18 -4.58 -1.53
C PRO A 135 18.86 -5.17 -1.02
N MET A 136 18.51 -4.89 0.24
CA MET A 136 17.24 -5.31 0.83
C MET A 136 16.08 -4.51 0.20
N PHE A 137 16.17 -3.19 0.10
CA PHE A 137 15.11 -2.36 -0.50
C PHE A 137 14.86 -2.69 -1.96
N VAL A 138 15.90 -2.95 -2.74
CA VAL A 138 15.78 -3.40 -4.14
C VAL A 138 15.06 -4.75 -4.25
N ARG A 139 15.37 -5.70 -3.35
CA ARG A 139 14.64 -6.98 -3.29
C ARG A 139 13.19 -6.81 -2.87
N MET A 140 12.91 -5.93 -1.90
CA MET A 140 11.55 -5.60 -1.47
C MET A 140 10.74 -4.99 -2.62
N GLU A 141 11.29 -4.04 -3.36
CA GLU A 141 10.64 -3.44 -4.52
C GLU A 141 10.30 -4.49 -5.59
N LYS A 142 11.25 -5.36 -5.92
CA LYS A 142 11.04 -6.44 -6.88
C LYS A 142 9.96 -7.41 -6.43
N LEU A 143 9.98 -7.83 -5.18
CA LEU A 143 8.96 -8.72 -4.62
C LEU A 143 7.58 -8.05 -4.60
N ALA A 144 7.49 -6.80 -4.17
CA ALA A 144 6.24 -6.04 -4.19
C ALA A 144 5.65 -5.94 -5.62
N GLY A 145 6.50 -5.71 -6.62
CA GLY A 145 6.09 -5.72 -8.03
C GLY A 145 5.48 -7.06 -8.47
N ILE A 146 6.06 -8.18 -8.04
CA ILE A 146 5.56 -9.53 -8.32
C ILE A 146 4.19 -9.75 -7.63
N LEU A 147 4.08 -9.42 -6.34
CA LEU A 147 2.83 -9.56 -5.57
C LEU A 147 1.71 -8.69 -6.15
N ARG A 148 2.03 -7.44 -6.50
CA ARG A 148 1.09 -6.53 -7.17
C ARG A 148 0.65 -7.07 -8.51
N GLY A 149 1.57 -7.54 -9.34
CA GLY A 149 1.26 -8.12 -10.64
C GLY A 149 0.30 -9.30 -10.52
N LYS A 150 0.49 -10.17 -9.52
CA LYS A 150 -0.40 -11.29 -9.22
C LYS A 150 -1.80 -10.80 -8.78
N ARG A 151 -1.86 -9.83 -7.87
CA ARG A 151 -3.11 -9.22 -7.38
C ARG A 151 -3.88 -8.56 -8.51
N MET A 152 -3.22 -7.78 -9.36
CA MET A 152 -3.84 -7.13 -10.52
C MET A 152 -4.37 -8.14 -11.54
N LYS A 153 -3.65 -9.24 -11.80
CA LYS A 153 -4.12 -10.33 -12.69
C LYS A 153 -5.38 -11.02 -12.14
N ARG A 154 -5.50 -11.14 -10.81
CA ARG A 154 -6.68 -11.68 -10.14
C ARG A 154 -7.91 -10.77 -10.31
N GLY A 155 -7.70 -9.47 -10.49
CA GLY A 155 -8.75 -8.47 -10.72
C GLY A 155 -8.94 -7.51 -9.55
N SER A 156 -7.96 -7.38 -8.66
CA SER A 156 -8.00 -6.37 -7.59
C SER A 156 -8.22 -4.98 -8.17
N ILE A 157 -9.14 -4.24 -7.58
CA ILE A 157 -9.45 -2.87 -7.97
C ILE A 157 -8.53 -1.94 -7.19
N ASP A 158 -7.73 -1.16 -7.90
CA ASP A 158 -6.91 -0.10 -7.30
C ASP A 158 -7.62 1.24 -7.54
N PHE A 159 -8.17 1.81 -6.48
CA PHE A 159 -8.75 3.15 -6.51
C PHE A 159 -7.65 4.14 -6.14
N ASP A 160 -6.95 4.65 -7.12
CA ASP A 160 -5.95 5.70 -6.94
C ASP A 160 -6.64 7.08 -6.89
N PHE A 161 -7.43 7.31 -5.83
CA PHE A 161 -7.97 8.65 -5.61
C PHE A 161 -6.86 9.55 -5.09
N PRO A 162 -6.69 10.74 -5.67
CA PRO A 162 -5.73 11.71 -5.15
C PRO A 162 -6.16 12.12 -3.73
N GLU A 163 -5.43 11.61 -2.74
CA GLU A 163 -5.53 12.11 -1.37
C GLU A 163 -4.86 13.48 -1.28
N THR A 164 -5.45 14.37 -0.52
CA THR A 164 -4.91 15.72 -0.32
C THR A 164 -4.16 15.81 1.01
N LYS A 165 -2.95 16.37 0.96
CA LYS A 165 -2.18 16.76 2.13
C LYS A 165 -2.26 18.28 2.29
N VAL A 166 -2.82 18.73 3.40
CA VAL A 166 -2.81 20.15 3.79
C VAL A 166 -1.49 20.43 4.50
N ILE A 167 -0.77 21.46 4.07
CA ILE A 167 0.47 21.92 4.68
C ILE A 167 0.13 23.13 5.56
N LEU A 168 0.53 23.05 6.83
CA LEU A 168 0.28 24.10 7.82
C LEU A 168 1.58 24.87 8.11
N ASP A 169 1.44 26.15 8.47
CA ASP A 169 2.51 26.93 9.07
C ASP A 169 2.74 26.55 10.55
N ALA A 170 3.71 27.22 11.19
CA ALA A 170 4.01 27.01 12.61
C ALA A 170 2.86 27.41 13.55
N GLN A 171 1.91 28.19 13.07
CA GLN A 171 0.73 28.66 13.81
C GLN A 171 -0.50 27.77 13.57
N GLY A 172 -0.38 26.76 12.67
CA GLY A 172 -1.47 25.84 12.34
C GLY A 172 -2.40 26.33 11.24
N ASN A 173 -2.06 27.41 10.52
CA ASN A 173 -2.86 27.89 9.39
C ASN A 173 -2.48 27.12 8.11
N PRO A 174 -3.45 26.78 7.25
CA PRO A 174 -3.16 26.13 5.97
C PRO A 174 -2.48 27.11 5.01
N ILE A 175 -1.27 26.74 4.55
CA ILE A 175 -0.47 27.52 3.60
C ILE A 175 -0.46 26.91 2.20
N ASP A 176 -0.72 25.58 2.08
CA ASP A 176 -0.73 24.90 0.79
C ASP A 176 -1.56 23.62 0.86
N ILE A 177 -2.07 23.19 -0.30
CA ILE A 177 -2.80 21.92 -0.46
C ILE A 177 -2.16 21.18 -1.63
N ARG A 178 -1.56 20.01 -1.36
CA ARG A 178 -0.88 19.20 -2.35
C ARG A 178 -1.46 17.80 -2.42
N PRO A 179 -1.37 17.11 -3.57
CA PRO A 179 -1.64 15.69 -3.63
C PRO A 179 -0.69 14.92 -2.69
N TYR A 180 -1.21 13.89 -2.04
CA TYR A 180 -0.37 12.93 -1.31
C TYR A 180 0.42 12.10 -2.31
N ASP A 181 1.75 12.07 -2.16
CA ASP A 181 2.63 11.29 -3.02
C ASP A 181 2.59 9.80 -2.64
N ARG A 182 1.82 9.01 -3.40
CA ARG A 182 1.82 7.55 -3.33
C ARG A 182 3.00 7.00 -4.12
N ASN A 183 4.16 6.95 -3.47
CA ASN A 183 5.43 6.58 -4.08
C ASN A 183 5.76 5.08 -4.01
N VAL A 184 6.89 4.68 -4.57
CA VAL A 184 7.35 3.28 -4.59
C VAL A 184 7.43 2.66 -3.19
N ALA A 185 7.89 3.41 -2.19
CA ALA A 185 8.06 2.90 -0.84
C ALA A 185 6.72 2.64 -0.15
N THR A 186 5.71 3.52 -0.34
CA THR A 186 4.35 3.28 0.16
C THR A 186 3.73 2.03 -0.48
N LYS A 187 3.95 1.86 -1.78
CA LYS A 187 3.48 0.70 -2.54
C LYS A 187 4.11 -0.62 -2.09
N ILE A 188 5.39 -0.63 -1.75
CA ILE A 188 6.07 -1.81 -1.19
C ILE A 188 5.39 -2.27 0.10
N ILE A 189 5.19 -1.36 1.05
CA ILE A 189 4.57 -1.70 2.33
C ILE A 189 3.11 -2.14 2.15
N GLU A 190 2.36 -1.48 1.27
CA GLU A 190 0.99 -1.88 0.93
C GLU A 190 0.93 -3.33 0.45
N ASP A 191 1.74 -3.72 -0.53
CA ASP A 191 1.71 -5.07 -1.09
C ASP A 191 2.13 -6.14 -0.05
N PHE A 192 3.10 -5.83 0.82
CA PHE A 192 3.50 -6.73 1.90
C PHE A 192 2.42 -6.84 2.99
N MET A 193 1.79 -5.73 3.34
CA MET A 193 0.67 -5.71 4.27
C MET A 193 -0.50 -6.54 3.74
N LEU A 194 -0.86 -6.39 2.47
CA LEU A 194 -1.93 -7.18 1.85
C LEU A 194 -1.58 -8.67 1.83
N ALA A 195 -0.35 -9.04 1.48
CA ALA A 195 0.09 -10.44 1.49
C ALA A 195 -0.02 -11.05 2.89
N ALA A 196 0.44 -10.36 3.93
CA ALA A 196 0.34 -10.83 5.31
C ALA A 196 -1.12 -10.96 5.77
N ASN A 197 -1.96 -9.96 5.46
CA ASN A 197 -3.37 -9.97 5.84
C ASN A 197 -4.15 -11.10 5.16
N GLU A 198 -3.92 -11.35 3.86
CA GLU A 198 -4.53 -12.45 3.12
C GLU A 198 -4.06 -13.82 3.67
N THR A 199 -2.77 -13.96 3.95
CA THR A 199 -2.19 -15.21 4.46
C THR A 199 -2.78 -15.60 5.82
N VAL A 200 -2.79 -14.66 6.76
CA VAL A 200 -3.34 -14.91 8.09
C VAL A 200 -4.83 -15.21 8.02
N ALA A 201 -5.61 -14.44 7.24
CA ALA A 201 -7.04 -14.70 7.10
C ALA A 201 -7.31 -16.09 6.50
N SER A 202 -6.53 -16.49 5.49
CA SER A 202 -6.66 -17.79 4.85
C SER A 202 -6.28 -18.94 5.80
N ASP A 203 -5.21 -18.80 6.58
CA ASP A 203 -4.78 -19.83 7.54
C ASP A 203 -5.87 -20.11 8.59
N PHE A 204 -6.44 -19.06 9.18
CA PHE A 204 -7.52 -19.21 10.17
C PHE A 204 -8.81 -19.74 9.54
N TYR A 205 -9.13 -19.36 8.32
CA TYR A 205 -10.31 -19.85 7.59
C TYR A 205 -10.24 -21.37 7.36
N TRP A 206 -9.13 -21.86 6.81
CA TRP A 206 -8.97 -23.28 6.50
C TRP A 206 -8.80 -24.16 7.74
N ARG A 207 -8.39 -23.58 8.87
CA ARG A 207 -8.35 -24.27 10.17
C ARG A 207 -9.69 -24.22 10.90
N GLU A 208 -10.70 -23.56 10.34
CA GLU A 208 -12.02 -23.39 10.95
C GLU A 208 -11.97 -22.77 12.36
N LEU A 209 -11.02 -21.86 12.59
CA LEU A 209 -10.86 -21.18 13.87
C LEU A 209 -11.71 -19.92 13.91
N PRO A 210 -12.27 -19.57 15.09
CA PRO A 210 -12.98 -18.29 15.27
C PRO A 210 -12.06 -17.12 14.94
N PHE A 211 -12.49 -16.26 14.00
CA PHE A 211 -11.67 -15.16 13.53
C PHE A 211 -12.52 -13.97 13.09
N VAL A 212 -11.91 -12.77 13.05
CA VAL A 212 -12.56 -11.55 12.57
C VAL A 212 -12.00 -11.19 11.19
N TYR A 213 -12.85 -11.31 10.17
CA TYR A 213 -12.51 -10.98 8.80
C TYR A 213 -12.83 -9.51 8.47
N ARG A 214 -12.14 -8.94 7.51
CA ARG A 214 -12.52 -7.71 6.83
C ARG A 214 -13.13 -8.08 5.49
N THR A 215 -14.44 -8.07 5.39
CA THR A 215 -15.17 -8.49 4.20
C THR A 215 -15.65 -7.31 3.39
N HIS A 216 -15.73 -7.51 2.09
CA HIS A 216 -16.30 -6.57 1.14
C HIS A 216 -17.17 -7.36 0.15
N GLU A 217 -18.46 -7.34 0.40
CA GLU A 217 -19.42 -8.11 -0.39
C GLU A 217 -19.51 -7.60 -1.83
N ASN A 218 -20.04 -8.43 -2.73
CA ASN A 218 -20.38 -8.05 -4.09
C ASN A 218 -21.30 -6.82 -4.12
N PRO A 219 -21.11 -5.92 -5.06
CA PRO A 219 -21.97 -4.75 -5.20
C PRO A 219 -23.41 -5.14 -5.53
N ASP A 220 -24.32 -4.24 -5.20
CA ASP A 220 -25.72 -4.38 -5.54
C ASP A 220 -25.94 -4.33 -7.06
N THR A 221 -26.65 -5.33 -7.59
CA THR A 221 -26.86 -5.49 -9.03
C THR A 221 -27.57 -4.27 -9.65
N GLU A 222 -28.56 -3.69 -8.95
CA GLU A 222 -29.24 -2.50 -9.47
C GLU A 222 -28.32 -1.29 -9.58
N LYS A 223 -27.42 -1.10 -8.59
CA LYS A 223 -26.45 -0.01 -8.62
C LYS A 223 -25.46 -0.17 -9.76
N ILE A 224 -25.01 -1.40 -10.00
CA ILE A 224 -24.10 -1.71 -11.11
C ILE A 224 -24.80 -1.53 -12.47
N GLN A 225 -26.08 -1.89 -12.61
CA GLN A 225 -26.85 -1.64 -13.83
C GLN A 225 -27.02 -0.14 -14.09
N LYS A 226 -27.32 0.66 -13.05
CA LYS A 226 -27.38 2.12 -13.15
C LYS A 226 -26.03 2.73 -13.56
N LEU A 227 -24.93 2.23 -12.98
CA LEU A 227 -23.59 2.61 -13.39
C LEU A 227 -23.34 2.29 -14.86
N SER A 228 -23.64 1.07 -15.29
CA SER A 228 -23.49 0.61 -16.68
C SER A 228 -24.24 1.50 -17.65
N THR A 229 -25.53 1.78 -17.37
CA THR A 229 -26.35 2.69 -18.19
C THR A 229 -25.74 4.10 -18.27
N PHE A 230 -25.23 4.61 -17.15
CA PHE A 230 -24.62 5.92 -17.10
C PHE A 230 -23.33 6.02 -17.94
N ILE A 231 -22.42 5.04 -17.79
CA ILE A 231 -21.12 5.07 -18.49
C ILE A 231 -21.27 4.84 -20.00
N ASN A 232 -22.36 4.18 -20.45
CA ASN A 232 -22.65 4.02 -21.88
C ASN A 232 -22.78 5.37 -22.59
N ASN A 233 -23.24 6.44 -21.90
CA ASN A 233 -23.30 7.79 -22.47
C ASN A 233 -21.91 8.37 -22.82
N PHE A 234 -20.85 7.82 -22.24
CA PHE A 234 -19.47 8.19 -22.50
C PHE A 234 -18.75 7.17 -23.40
N GLY A 235 -19.46 6.19 -23.95
CA GLY A 235 -18.91 5.14 -24.80
C GLY A 235 -18.18 4.00 -24.07
N TYR A 236 -18.32 3.92 -22.76
CA TYR A 236 -17.78 2.82 -21.96
C TYR A 236 -18.82 1.73 -21.74
N THR A 237 -18.37 0.48 -21.74
CA THR A 237 -19.22 -0.69 -21.50
C THR A 237 -18.73 -1.49 -20.31
N LEU A 238 -19.66 -2.02 -19.51
CA LEU A 238 -19.40 -2.90 -18.39
C LEU A 238 -20.09 -4.23 -18.65
N HIS A 239 -19.34 -5.33 -18.59
CA HIS A 239 -19.93 -6.66 -18.69
C HIS A 239 -20.43 -7.10 -17.32
N ILE A 240 -21.74 -7.27 -17.24
CA ILE A 240 -22.42 -7.76 -16.02
C ILE A 240 -22.88 -9.19 -16.32
N GLY A 241 -22.47 -10.14 -15.46
CA GLY A 241 -23.00 -11.51 -15.53
C GLY A 241 -24.50 -11.57 -15.18
N ALA A 242 -25.08 -12.75 -15.21
CA ALA A 242 -26.53 -12.92 -14.96
C ALA A 242 -26.95 -12.32 -13.60
N ASP A 243 -26.14 -12.51 -12.56
CA ASP A 243 -26.46 -12.07 -11.21
C ASP A 243 -25.35 -11.20 -10.55
N GLU A 244 -24.12 -11.21 -11.08
CA GLU A 244 -22.98 -10.56 -10.44
C GLU A 244 -22.01 -9.93 -11.45
N VAL A 245 -21.31 -8.89 -11.01
CA VAL A 245 -20.17 -8.31 -11.73
C VAL A 245 -18.87 -8.85 -11.14
N HIS A 246 -17.96 -9.28 -12.00
CA HIS A 246 -16.63 -9.68 -11.54
C HIS A 246 -15.75 -8.45 -11.27
N PRO A 247 -14.95 -8.40 -10.19
CA PRO A 247 -14.10 -7.25 -9.86
C PRO A 247 -13.23 -6.78 -11.04
N LYS A 248 -12.75 -7.73 -11.84
CA LYS A 248 -11.94 -7.46 -13.04
C LYS A 248 -12.62 -6.56 -14.09
N GLU A 249 -13.95 -6.59 -14.17
CA GLU A 249 -14.67 -5.73 -15.11
C GLU A 249 -14.65 -4.27 -14.65
N LEU A 250 -14.77 -4.02 -13.33
CA LEU A 250 -14.59 -2.68 -12.78
C LEU A 250 -13.13 -2.23 -12.87
N GLN A 251 -12.17 -3.13 -12.66
CA GLN A 251 -10.74 -2.85 -12.86
C GLN A 251 -10.48 -2.37 -14.31
N LYS A 252 -10.98 -3.11 -15.32
CA LYS A 252 -10.85 -2.72 -16.74
C LYS A 252 -11.49 -1.37 -17.04
N LEU A 253 -12.66 -1.10 -16.45
CA LEU A 253 -13.31 0.20 -16.59
C LEU A 253 -12.41 1.32 -16.09
N LEU A 254 -11.89 1.20 -14.86
CA LEU A 254 -11.00 2.19 -14.26
C LEU A 254 -9.72 2.39 -15.08
N GLN A 255 -9.12 1.32 -15.61
CA GLN A 255 -7.96 1.42 -16.50
C GLN A 255 -8.27 2.13 -17.83
N LYS A 256 -9.49 2.00 -18.36
CA LYS A 256 -9.88 2.66 -19.60
C LYS A 256 -10.14 4.16 -19.44
N ILE A 257 -10.57 4.58 -18.27
CA ILE A 257 -10.86 5.99 -17.98
C ILE A 257 -9.67 6.75 -17.42
N ASP A 258 -8.58 6.06 -17.10
CA ASP A 258 -7.36 6.65 -16.55
C ASP A 258 -6.83 7.76 -17.47
N GLY A 259 -6.58 8.95 -16.91
CA GLY A 259 -6.14 10.14 -17.65
C GLY A 259 -7.21 10.82 -18.52
N THR A 260 -8.46 10.34 -18.51
CA THR A 260 -9.57 10.98 -19.25
C THR A 260 -10.25 12.08 -18.44
N LYS A 261 -11.04 12.94 -19.10
CA LYS A 261 -11.81 14.00 -18.41
C LYS A 261 -12.90 13.44 -17.49
N GLU A 262 -13.40 12.25 -17.81
CA GLU A 262 -14.48 11.56 -17.12
C GLU A 262 -13.99 10.73 -15.93
N GLU A 263 -12.68 10.54 -15.77
CA GLU A 263 -12.06 9.68 -14.77
C GLU A 263 -12.58 9.96 -13.34
N ALA A 264 -12.50 11.21 -12.90
CA ALA A 264 -12.91 11.58 -11.55
C ALA A 264 -14.40 11.30 -11.26
N LEU A 265 -15.26 11.50 -12.28
CA LEU A 265 -16.69 11.27 -12.16
C LEU A 265 -17.01 9.78 -12.14
N ILE A 266 -16.51 9.01 -13.12
CA ILE A 266 -16.80 7.59 -13.27
C ILE A 266 -16.20 6.80 -12.11
N SER A 267 -14.96 7.09 -11.70
CA SER A 267 -14.33 6.44 -10.54
C SER A 267 -15.12 6.63 -9.26
N ARG A 268 -15.62 7.86 -9.02
CA ARG A 268 -16.46 8.15 -7.85
C ARG A 268 -17.80 7.44 -7.89
N LEU A 269 -18.44 7.35 -9.05
CA LEU A 269 -19.70 6.61 -9.22
C LEU A 269 -19.48 5.10 -9.07
N THR A 270 -18.39 4.57 -9.60
CA THR A 270 -17.99 3.17 -9.42
C THR A 270 -17.81 2.85 -7.93
N LEU A 271 -17.09 3.69 -7.18
CA LEU A 271 -16.92 3.50 -5.74
C LEU A 271 -18.27 3.52 -4.98
N ARG A 272 -19.17 4.46 -5.33
CA ARG A 272 -20.50 4.56 -4.71
C ARG A 272 -21.42 3.39 -5.05
N SER A 273 -21.17 2.70 -6.14
CA SER A 273 -21.94 1.51 -6.55
C SER A 273 -21.53 0.26 -5.78
N MET A 274 -20.38 0.27 -5.13
CA MET A 274 -19.92 -0.82 -4.28
C MET A 274 -20.49 -0.72 -2.87
N LYS A 275 -20.51 -1.85 -2.18
CA LYS A 275 -20.83 -1.91 -0.76
C LYS A 275 -19.65 -1.39 0.07
N GLN A 276 -19.89 -1.08 1.33
CA GLN A 276 -18.80 -0.76 2.27
C GLN A 276 -18.22 -2.05 2.86
N ALA A 277 -16.90 -2.09 2.98
CA ALA A 277 -16.25 -3.16 3.69
C ALA A 277 -16.58 -3.11 5.19
N ARG A 278 -16.74 -4.27 5.83
CA ARG A 278 -17.12 -4.41 7.23
C ARG A 278 -16.31 -5.48 7.94
N TYR A 279 -16.31 -5.46 9.27
CA TYR A 279 -15.78 -6.54 10.08
C TYR A 279 -16.89 -7.54 10.38
N THR A 280 -16.60 -8.83 10.25
CA THR A 280 -17.54 -9.93 10.51
C THR A 280 -16.78 -11.19 10.88
N ILE A 281 -17.46 -12.12 11.55
CA ILE A 281 -16.97 -13.46 11.81
C ILE A 281 -17.19 -14.40 10.64
N ASP A 282 -18.11 -14.05 9.73
CA ASP A 282 -18.42 -14.83 8.53
C ASP A 282 -17.56 -14.32 7.36
N ASN A 283 -16.75 -15.19 6.77
CA ASN A 283 -15.95 -14.84 5.61
C ASN A 283 -16.79 -14.85 4.33
N THR A 284 -17.04 -13.69 3.76
CA THR A 284 -17.70 -13.51 2.45
C THR A 284 -16.74 -13.03 1.36
N GLY A 285 -15.43 -13.09 1.61
CA GLY A 285 -14.41 -12.56 0.71
C GLY A 285 -14.30 -11.04 0.71
N HIS A 286 -13.42 -10.53 -0.14
CA HIS A 286 -13.20 -9.10 -0.30
C HIS A 286 -13.22 -8.69 -1.76
N PHE A 287 -14.36 -8.24 -2.26
CA PHE A 287 -14.62 -7.90 -3.65
C PHE A 287 -13.56 -6.95 -4.24
N GLY A 288 -13.30 -5.81 -3.59
CA GLY A 288 -12.37 -4.80 -4.11
C GLY A 288 -10.93 -5.31 -4.24
N LEU A 289 -10.49 -6.25 -3.40
CA LEU A 289 -9.16 -6.89 -3.49
C LEU A 289 -9.20 -8.16 -4.36
N ALA A 290 -10.37 -8.60 -4.79
CA ALA A 290 -10.57 -9.91 -5.42
C ALA A 290 -9.93 -11.03 -4.59
N ALA A 291 -10.09 -10.99 -3.26
CA ALA A 291 -9.50 -11.92 -2.31
C ALA A 291 -10.57 -12.79 -1.66
N ASP A 292 -10.31 -14.09 -1.55
CA ASP A 292 -11.23 -15.05 -0.93
C ASP A 292 -11.28 -14.88 0.59
N CYS A 293 -10.16 -14.50 1.21
CA CYS A 293 -10.05 -14.24 2.64
C CYS A 293 -9.22 -12.97 2.85
N TYR A 294 -9.67 -12.11 3.76
CA TYR A 294 -8.93 -10.90 4.11
C TYR A 294 -9.21 -10.49 5.56
N CYS A 295 -8.20 -9.96 6.22
CA CYS A 295 -8.28 -9.40 7.57
C CYS A 295 -7.38 -8.17 7.71
N HIS A 296 -7.36 -7.55 8.88
CA HIS A 296 -6.45 -6.46 9.20
C HIS A 296 -5.38 -6.88 10.23
N PHE A 297 -4.71 -8.01 10.00
CA PHE A 297 -3.65 -8.53 10.86
C PHE A 297 -2.55 -7.49 11.15
N THR A 298 -2.14 -6.73 10.14
CA THR A 298 -1.08 -5.71 10.26
C THR A 298 -1.51 -4.43 10.97
N SER A 299 -2.72 -4.36 11.51
CA SER A 299 -3.26 -3.19 12.24
C SER A 299 -3.85 -3.59 13.59
N PRO A 300 -3.06 -4.16 14.52
CA PRO A 300 -3.57 -4.72 15.78
C PRO A 300 -4.25 -3.68 16.69
N ILE A 301 -3.84 -2.42 16.60
CA ILE A 301 -4.42 -1.32 17.41
C ILE A 301 -5.89 -1.03 17.03
N ARG A 302 -6.34 -1.55 15.89
CA ARG A 302 -7.71 -1.26 15.41
C ARG A 302 -8.74 -2.24 15.92
N ARG A 303 -8.44 -3.52 15.98
CA ARG A 303 -9.48 -4.55 16.22
C ARG A 303 -8.97 -5.85 16.83
N TYR A 304 -7.68 -6.09 16.83
CA TYR A 304 -7.12 -7.39 17.16
C TYR A 304 -6.26 -7.37 18.41
#